data_99fbdac09a8c8f8c61528168cfb887e6
#
_entry.id   99fbdac09a8c8f8c61528168cfb887e6
#
_cell.length_a   1.000
_cell.length_b   1.000
_cell.length_c   1.000
_cell.angle_alpha   90.00
_cell.angle_beta   90.00
_cell.angle_gamma   90.00
#
_symmetry.space_group_name_H-M   'P 1'
#
loop_
_entity.id
_entity.type
_entity.pdbx_description
1 polymer ?
#
loop_
_entity_poly.entity_id
_entity_poly.type
_entity_poly.pdbx_seq_one_letter_code
_entity_poly.pdbx_strand_id
1 'polypeptide(L)'
;MKRNLLFILLLCVSLHHPKAQIGNNNYVKTTAPTVATTAITGLSVSNSITSYQYFDDLGRPWQTVQVGMTPGQLDLVTYQEYDAAGRSSASWLPVNAASGNNGNPLSLSTVQSRSQLSSNYGDGKAYSKPVYEASPLDRVLEQYGPGQEWHNNGKRVKTEYLSNTADGELSCRWYRTTDTRNNVQISIQSGKVYYPAGELYVTRTTDEEGTGISLEFKDKQGHLLLTRRK
;
A
#
# COMPACT_ATOMS: atom_id res chain seq x y z
N MET A 1 24.72 64.44 39.94
CA MET A 1 25.12 63.54 38.86
C MET A 1 24.59 62.14 39.18
N LYS A 2 23.50 61.70 38.56
CA LYS A 2 22.91 60.34 38.76
C LYS A 2 23.33 59.53 37.53
N ARG A 3 24.12 58.47 37.73
CA ARG A 3 24.54 57.53 36.69
C ARG A 3 23.45 56.45 36.58
N ASN A 4 22.72 56.42 35.48
CA ASN A 4 21.79 55.36 35.14
C ASN A 4 22.60 54.13 34.65
N LEU A 5 22.54 53.06 35.43
CA LEU A 5 23.08 51.76 35.07
C LEU A 5 22.04 51.02 34.22
N LEU A 6 22.25 50.91 32.92
CA LEU A 6 21.42 50.18 32.00
C LEU A 6 21.74 48.69 32.09
N PHE A 7 20.89 47.90 32.73
CA PHE A 7 20.99 46.42 32.72
C PHE A 7 20.48 45.90 31.38
N ILE A 8 21.39 45.46 30.51
CA ILE A 8 21.04 44.70 29.33
C ILE A 8 20.88 43.24 29.76
N LEU A 9 19.61 42.78 29.87
CA LEU A 9 19.26 41.39 30.09
C LEU A 9 19.50 40.63 28.77
N LEU A 10 20.64 39.95 28.63
CA LEU A 10 20.94 39.08 27.50
C LEU A 10 20.08 37.80 27.63
N LEU A 11 18.93 37.77 26.97
CA LEU A 11 18.07 36.56 26.89
C LEU A 11 18.76 35.56 25.97
N CYS A 12 19.57 34.66 26.54
CA CYS A 12 20.06 33.48 25.82
C CYS A 12 18.89 32.54 25.52
N VAL A 13 18.23 32.72 24.36
CA VAL A 13 17.33 31.70 23.81
C VAL A 13 18.23 30.58 23.31
N SER A 14 18.38 29.53 24.12
CA SER A 14 18.99 28.28 23.66
C SER A 14 18.02 27.65 22.66
N LEU A 15 18.29 27.81 21.36
CA LEU A 15 17.66 27.08 20.29
C LEU A 15 18.03 25.60 20.42
N HIS A 16 17.23 24.86 21.19
CA HIS A 16 17.30 23.42 21.18
C HIS A 16 16.71 22.96 19.84
N HIS A 17 17.58 22.66 18.89
CA HIS A 17 17.15 21.96 17.67
C HIS A 17 16.75 20.53 18.09
N PRO A 18 15.49 20.14 17.96
CA PRO A 18 15.14 18.75 18.19
C PRO A 18 15.89 17.89 17.16
N LYS A 19 16.84 17.07 17.63
CA LYS A 19 17.47 16.07 16.77
C LYS A 19 16.46 14.96 16.53
N ALA A 20 15.64 15.13 15.48
CA ALA A 20 14.67 14.15 15.03
C ALA A 20 15.24 13.22 13.95
N GLN A 21 16.56 13.00 13.94
CA GLN A 21 17.21 12.18 12.91
C GLN A 21 18.09 11.10 13.54
N ILE A 22 17.86 9.86 13.14
CA ILE A 22 18.83 8.77 13.27
C ILE A 22 19.67 8.81 11.96
N GLY A 23 20.89 9.37 12.01
CA GLY A 23 21.65 9.67 10.81
C GLY A 23 21.00 10.80 9.97
N ASN A 24 21.04 10.68 8.63
CA ASN A 24 20.45 11.65 7.68
C ASN A 24 19.03 11.26 7.23
N ASN A 25 18.33 10.37 7.95
CA ASN A 25 17.01 9.92 7.54
C ASN A 25 15.89 10.69 8.25
N ASN A 26 14.86 11.08 7.50
CA ASN A 26 13.62 11.63 8.05
C ASN A 26 12.75 10.51 8.61
N TYR A 27 12.26 10.64 9.84
CA TYR A 27 11.39 9.63 10.42
C TYR A 27 10.38 10.22 11.41
N VAL A 28 9.29 9.47 11.64
CA VAL A 28 8.36 9.66 12.75
C VAL A 28 8.50 8.48 13.69
N LYS A 29 8.81 8.76 14.96
CA LYS A 29 8.79 7.75 16.03
C LYS A 29 7.48 7.80 16.78
N THR A 30 6.81 6.66 16.91
CA THR A 30 5.62 6.49 17.72
C THR A 30 5.91 5.51 18.85
N THR A 31 5.56 5.85 20.09
CA THR A 31 5.67 4.95 21.25
C THR A 31 4.33 4.91 21.98
N ALA A 32 3.75 3.72 22.09
CA ALA A 32 2.51 3.47 22.81
C ALA A 32 2.83 2.60 24.06
N PRO A 33 2.60 3.08 25.29
CA PRO A 33 2.76 2.25 26.48
C PRO A 33 1.74 1.11 26.48
N THR A 34 2.17 -0.09 26.92
CA THR A 34 1.28 -1.25 27.14
C THR A 34 0.93 -1.43 28.63
N VAL A 35 1.49 -0.57 29.48
CA VAL A 35 1.26 -0.54 30.93
C VAL A 35 0.83 0.87 31.35
N ALA A 36 0.08 0.96 32.44
CA ALA A 36 -0.27 2.27 33.00
C ALA A 36 0.99 2.99 33.47
N THR A 37 1.24 4.19 32.94
CA THR A 37 2.43 4.98 33.25
C THR A 37 2.16 6.48 33.10
N THR A 38 2.88 7.29 33.86
CA THR A 38 2.91 8.76 33.73
C THR A 38 4.09 9.24 32.91
N ALA A 39 5.04 8.36 32.56
CA ALA A 39 6.22 8.69 31.77
C ALA A 39 6.34 7.71 30.58
N ILE A 40 6.49 8.25 29.36
CA ILE A 40 6.65 7.49 28.13
C ILE A 40 8.12 7.31 27.71
N THR A 41 9.05 7.93 28.42
CA THR A 41 10.49 7.85 28.17
C THR A 41 11.12 6.71 28.97
N GLY A 42 12.02 5.94 28.35
CA GLY A 42 12.76 4.85 29.03
C GLY A 42 11.95 3.56 29.25
N LEU A 43 10.77 3.43 28.61
CA LEU A 43 10.01 2.17 28.65
C LEU A 43 10.77 1.06 27.93
N SER A 44 10.76 -0.14 28.51
CA SER A 44 11.28 -1.35 27.86
C SER A 44 10.39 -1.78 26.68
N VAL A 45 10.93 -2.59 25.75
CA VAL A 45 10.17 -3.18 24.64
C VAL A 45 8.99 -4.04 25.12
N SER A 46 9.05 -4.62 26.32
CA SER A 46 7.92 -5.38 26.91
C SER A 46 6.78 -4.48 27.41
N ASN A 47 7.08 -3.21 27.70
CA ASN A 47 6.14 -2.25 28.29
C ASN A 47 5.71 -1.15 27.32
N SER A 48 6.14 -1.23 26.05
CA SER A 48 5.77 -0.28 25.02
C SER A 48 5.85 -0.90 23.63
N ILE A 49 4.99 -0.43 22.74
CA ILE A 49 5.08 -0.67 21.30
C ILE A 49 5.73 0.57 20.68
N THR A 50 6.92 0.40 20.11
CA THR A 50 7.65 1.49 19.47
C THR A 50 7.81 1.19 17.99
N SER A 51 7.45 2.14 17.14
CA SER A 51 7.65 2.08 15.69
C SER A 51 8.35 3.33 15.17
N TYR A 52 9.17 3.13 14.15
CA TYR A 52 9.78 4.19 13.35
C TYR A 52 9.25 4.08 11.93
N GLN A 53 8.67 5.15 11.42
CA GLN A 53 8.31 5.26 10.01
C GLN A 53 9.29 6.21 9.34
N TYR A 54 10.04 5.70 8.37
CA TYR A 54 11.05 6.43 7.62
C TYR A 54 10.48 6.96 6.32
N PHE A 55 10.88 8.18 5.96
CA PHE A 55 10.42 8.88 4.78
C PHE A 55 11.63 9.24 3.89
N ASP A 56 11.39 9.23 2.59
CA ASP A 56 12.35 9.74 1.62
C ASP A 56 12.34 11.28 1.54
N ASP A 57 13.17 11.86 0.67
CA ASP A 57 13.29 13.31 0.49
C ASP A 57 12.03 13.97 -0.07
N LEU A 58 11.10 13.18 -0.62
CA LEU A 58 9.79 13.63 -1.11
C LEU A 58 8.67 13.43 -0.07
N GLY A 59 9.00 12.94 1.12
CA GLY A 59 8.05 12.69 2.20
C GLY A 59 7.23 11.40 2.01
N ARG A 60 7.66 10.47 1.14
CA ARG A 60 6.98 9.18 0.95
C ARG A 60 7.52 8.16 1.97
N PRO A 61 6.65 7.37 2.63
CA PRO A 61 7.10 6.35 3.58
C PRO A 61 7.74 5.18 2.82
N TRP A 62 9.04 4.92 3.06
CA TRP A 62 9.75 3.84 2.40
C TRP A 62 10.08 2.66 3.31
N GLN A 63 10.08 2.87 4.64
CA GLN A 63 10.33 1.79 5.58
C GLN A 63 9.59 2.01 6.89
N THR A 64 9.09 0.91 7.48
CA THR A 64 8.60 0.92 8.86
C THR A 64 9.38 -0.12 9.66
N VAL A 65 9.90 0.29 10.83
CA VAL A 65 10.61 -0.57 11.77
C VAL A 65 9.82 -0.64 13.07
N GLN A 66 9.33 -1.82 13.42
CA GLN A 66 8.64 -2.10 14.67
C GLN A 66 9.62 -2.74 15.64
N VAL A 67 9.94 -2.04 16.74
CA VAL A 67 11.02 -2.43 17.66
C VAL A 67 10.59 -3.62 18.52
N GLY A 68 11.38 -4.70 18.48
CA GLY A 68 11.20 -5.88 19.34
C GLY A 68 9.89 -6.63 19.13
N MET A 69 9.26 -6.54 17.96
CA MET A 69 7.92 -7.10 17.69
C MET A 69 7.90 -8.60 17.41
N THR A 70 9.05 -9.23 17.26
CA THR A 70 9.12 -10.69 17.06
C THR A 70 9.20 -11.43 18.38
N PRO A 71 8.87 -12.75 18.44
CA PRO A 71 9.03 -13.55 19.67
C PRO A 71 10.46 -13.52 20.24
N GLY A 72 11.48 -13.36 19.38
CA GLY A 72 12.88 -13.20 19.77
C GLY A 72 13.28 -11.75 20.10
N GLN A 73 12.31 -10.84 20.26
CA GLN A 73 12.53 -9.41 20.49
C GLN A 73 13.42 -8.74 19.42
N LEU A 74 13.38 -9.26 18.20
CA LEU A 74 14.01 -8.61 17.05
C LEU A 74 13.04 -7.59 16.44
N ASP A 75 13.61 -6.58 15.79
CA ASP A 75 12.81 -5.59 15.07
C ASP A 75 12.21 -6.22 13.81
N LEU A 76 10.94 -5.89 13.53
CA LEU A 76 10.24 -6.29 12.32
C LEU A 76 10.24 -5.13 11.34
N VAL A 77 10.75 -5.35 10.13
CA VAL A 77 11.00 -4.31 9.13
C VAL A 77 10.23 -4.58 7.86
N THR A 78 9.41 -3.63 7.43
CA THR A 78 8.76 -3.60 6.09
C THR A 78 9.50 -2.60 5.21
N TYR A 79 9.53 -2.85 3.90
CA TYR A 79 10.23 -1.99 2.95
C TYR A 79 9.38 -1.77 1.69
N GLN A 80 9.30 -0.51 1.26
CA GLN A 80 8.58 -0.09 0.06
C GLN A 80 9.55 0.54 -0.93
N GLU A 81 9.58 0.04 -2.16
CA GLU A 81 10.30 0.65 -3.26
C GLU A 81 9.37 1.53 -4.12
N TYR A 82 9.96 2.57 -4.72
CA TYR A 82 9.29 3.46 -5.66
C TYR A 82 10.02 3.50 -6.98
N ASP A 83 9.28 3.64 -8.08
CA ASP A 83 9.85 3.86 -9.40
C ASP A 83 10.21 5.34 -9.64
N ALA A 84 10.80 5.64 -10.80
CA ALA A 84 11.19 7.00 -11.17
C ALA A 84 10.00 7.98 -11.29
N ALA A 85 8.79 7.47 -11.51
CA ALA A 85 7.56 8.27 -11.51
C ALA A 85 6.96 8.46 -10.10
N GLY A 86 7.57 7.84 -9.07
CA GLY A 86 7.11 7.94 -7.68
C GLY A 86 6.01 6.93 -7.31
N ARG A 87 5.73 5.96 -8.18
CA ARG A 87 4.73 4.92 -7.92
C ARG A 87 5.37 3.76 -7.16
N SER A 88 4.57 3.04 -6.36
CA SER A 88 5.01 1.80 -5.69
C SER A 88 5.54 0.79 -6.73
N SER A 89 6.78 0.34 -6.62
CA SER A 89 7.39 -0.61 -7.55
C SER A 89 7.60 -1.99 -6.94
N ALA A 90 7.85 -2.08 -5.64
CA ALA A 90 7.88 -3.33 -4.90
C ALA A 90 7.58 -3.10 -3.42
N SER A 91 6.76 -3.97 -2.84
CA SER A 91 6.44 -3.97 -1.41
C SER A 91 6.95 -5.27 -0.78
N TRP A 92 8.00 -5.19 0.02
CA TRP A 92 8.63 -6.33 0.66
C TRP A 92 7.83 -6.83 1.85
N LEU A 93 7.75 -8.15 1.98
CA LEU A 93 7.22 -8.77 3.19
C LEU A 93 8.08 -8.39 4.41
N PRO A 94 7.48 -8.34 5.62
CA PRO A 94 8.20 -7.98 6.82
C PRO A 94 9.36 -8.94 7.10
N VAL A 95 10.57 -8.45 7.32
CA VAL A 95 11.74 -9.25 7.68
C VAL A 95 12.21 -8.96 9.10
N ASN A 96 12.76 -9.97 9.77
CA ASN A 96 13.41 -9.79 11.07
C ASN A 96 14.77 -9.10 10.87
N ALA A 97 15.01 -7.99 11.54
CA ALA A 97 16.33 -7.37 11.59
C ALA A 97 17.35 -8.23 12.37
N ALA A 98 18.63 -7.86 12.33
CA ALA A 98 19.61 -8.43 13.25
C ALA A 98 19.34 -7.98 14.69
N SER A 99 19.86 -8.75 15.65
CA SER A 99 19.86 -8.34 17.06
C SER A 99 20.58 -7.00 17.22
N GLY A 100 20.03 -6.12 18.07
CA GLY A 100 20.60 -4.80 18.33
C GLY A 100 20.32 -3.75 17.26
N ASN A 101 19.37 -3.97 16.34
CA ASN A 101 18.98 -2.97 15.34
C ASN A 101 18.39 -1.70 15.95
N ASN A 102 17.61 -1.83 17.05
CA ASN A 102 17.10 -0.70 17.86
C ASN A 102 16.35 0.37 17.06
N GLY A 103 15.52 -0.05 16.12
CA GLY A 103 14.72 0.87 15.30
C GLY A 103 15.44 1.48 14.11
N ASN A 104 16.72 1.19 13.87
CA ASN A 104 17.47 1.72 12.74
C ASN A 104 16.93 1.19 11.40
N PRO A 105 16.98 2.01 10.33
CA PRO A 105 16.55 1.57 9.01
C PRO A 105 17.54 0.56 8.41
N LEU A 106 17.03 -0.36 7.60
CA LEU A 106 17.82 -1.31 6.83
C LEU A 106 17.95 -0.84 5.39
N SER A 107 19.10 -1.08 4.77
CA SER A 107 19.25 -0.92 3.32
C SER A 107 18.43 -1.97 2.57
N LEU A 108 18.07 -1.69 1.31
CA LEU A 108 17.38 -2.65 0.45
C LEU A 108 18.17 -3.98 0.34
N SER A 109 19.48 -3.91 0.16
CA SER A 109 20.32 -5.11 0.08
C SER A 109 20.29 -5.95 1.36
N THR A 110 20.16 -5.29 2.52
CA THR A 110 19.99 -5.99 3.80
C THR A 110 18.61 -6.65 3.88
N VAL A 111 17.53 -5.98 3.47
CA VAL A 111 16.18 -6.56 3.43
C VAL A 111 16.15 -7.79 2.50
N GLN A 112 16.77 -7.69 1.32
CA GLN A 112 16.91 -8.81 0.38
C GLN A 112 17.66 -9.99 0.99
N SER A 113 18.81 -9.75 1.61
CA SER A 113 19.60 -10.79 2.28
C SER A 113 18.83 -11.43 3.44
N ARG A 114 18.06 -10.63 4.19
CA ARG A 114 17.21 -11.12 5.28
C ARG A 114 16.06 -11.99 4.77
N SER A 115 15.41 -11.62 3.67
CA SER A 115 14.32 -12.41 3.09
C SER A 115 14.77 -13.80 2.65
N GLN A 116 16.04 -13.94 2.22
CA GLN A 116 16.64 -15.22 1.81
C GLN A 116 16.98 -16.16 2.99
N LEU A 117 17.01 -15.66 4.23
CA LEU A 117 17.22 -16.52 5.38
C LEU A 117 15.99 -17.40 5.62
N SER A 118 16.22 -18.67 5.96
CA SER A 118 15.15 -19.62 6.31
C SER A 118 14.36 -19.20 7.56
N SER A 119 14.96 -18.38 8.43
CA SER A 119 14.29 -17.77 9.58
C SER A 119 13.27 -16.68 9.21
N ASN A 120 13.25 -16.22 7.95
CA ASN A 120 12.22 -15.35 7.38
C ASN A 120 11.46 -16.16 6.31
N TYR A 121 11.86 -16.09 5.04
CA TYR A 121 11.12 -16.71 3.93
C TYR A 121 11.92 -17.72 3.13
N GLY A 122 13.26 -17.69 3.18
CA GLY A 122 14.13 -18.47 2.30
C GLY A 122 13.97 -18.08 0.83
N ASP A 123 13.52 -16.85 0.54
CA ASP A 123 13.08 -16.42 -0.78
C ASP A 123 13.68 -15.06 -1.15
N GLY A 124 14.27 -14.99 -2.36
CA GLY A 124 14.89 -13.77 -2.88
C GLY A 124 13.90 -12.76 -3.50
N LYS A 125 12.64 -13.17 -3.71
CA LYS A 125 11.56 -12.33 -4.24
C LYS A 125 10.36 -12.28 -3.29
N ALA A 126 10.63 -12.14 -1.99
CA ALA A 126 9.60 -12.01 -0.96
C ALA A 126 8.95 -10.61 -1.00
N TYR A 127 8.48 -10.19 -2.18
CA TYR A 127 7.82 -8.90 -2.39
C TYR A 127 6.70 -9.01 -3.42
N SER A 128 5.68 -8.18 -3.28
CA SER A 128 4.66 -7.97 -4.29
C SER A 128 5.09 -6.87 -5.26
N LYS A 129 4.71 -6.99 -6.54
CA LYS A 129 5.11 -6.06 -7.60
C LYS A 129 3.95 -5.74 -8.53
N PRO A 130 3.50 -4.48 -8.62
CA PRO A 130 2.59 -4.03 -9.65
C PRO A 130 3.34 -3.76 -10.98
N VAL A 131 2.63 -3.96 -12.09
CA VAL A 131 3.05 -3.52 -13.43
C VAL A 131 2.01 -2.52 -13.90
N TYR A 132 2.45 -1.32 -14.17
CA TYR A 132 1.57 -0.22 -14.59
C TYR A 132 1.48 -0.11 -16.10
N GLU A 133 0.39 0.44 -16.59
CA GLU A 133 0.27 0.86 -17.98
C GLU A 133 1.25 2.01 -18.30
N ALA A 134 1.51 2.19 -19.58
CA ALA A 134 2.40 3.26 -20.06
C ALA A 134 1.68 4.63 -20.21
N SER A 135 0.55 4.83 -19.55
CA SER A 135 -0.22 6.08 -19.59
C SER A 135 -0.14 6.83 -18.25
N PRO A 136 -0.44 8.15 -18.23
CA PRO A 136 -0.49 8.93 -17.00
C PRO A 136 -1.62 8.54 -16.03
N LEU A 137 -2.49 7.59 -16.38
CA LEU A 137 -3.57 7.12 -15.50
C LEU A 137 -3.08 6.18 -14.41
N ASP A 138 -1.83 5.69 -14.53
CA ASP A 138 -1.16 4.83 -13.54
C ASP A 138 -1.97 3.58 -13.14
N ARG A 139 -2.77 3.03 -14.09
CA ARG A 139 -3.57 1.84 -13.82
C ARG A 139 -2.66 0.61 -13.73
N VAL A 140 -2.91 -0.23 -12.74
CA VAL A 140 -2.21 -1.51 -12.59
C VAL A 140 -2.77 -2.51 -13.59
N LEU A 141 -1.92 -3.03 -14.49
CA LEU A 141 -2.27 -4.08 -15.47
C LEU A 141 -1.98 -5.47 -14.94
N GLU A 142 -0.92 -5.62 -14.15
CA GLU A 142 -0.53 -6.90 -13.55
C GLU A 142 -0.10 -6.68 -12.10
N GLN A 143 -0.45 -7.63 -11.25
CA GLN A 143 -0.04 -7.64 -9.85
C GLN A 143 0.58 -8.99 -9.51
N TYR A 144 1.88 -9.01 -9.28
CA TYR A 144 2.59 -10.17 -8.77
C TYR A 144 2.47 -10.23 -7.24
N GLY A 145 2.16 -11.40 -6.71
CA GLY A 145 2.29 -11.72 -5.30
C GLY A 145 3.76 -11.98 -4.91
N PRO A 146 4.07 -12.04 -3.59
CA PRO A 146 5.41 -12.38 -3.13
C PRO A 146 5.74 -13.85 -3.40
N GLY A 147 7.00 -14.14 -3.75
CA GLY A 147 7.52 -15.47 -3.95
C GLY A 147 8.28 -15.65 -5.27
N GLN A 148 9.48 -16.19 -5.19
CA GLN A 148 10.36 -16.37 -6.35
C GLN A 148 9.75 -17.29 -7.41
N GLU A 149 9.09 -18.37 -7.00
CA GLU A 149 8.42 -19.29 -7.92
C GLU A 149 7.27 -18.62 -8.66
N TRP A 150 6.48 -17.81 -7.96
CA TRP A 150 5.36 -17.05 -8.57
C TRP A 150 5.86 -16.09 -9.64
N HIS A 151 6.89 -15.32 -9.30
CA HIS A 151 7.50 -14.38 -10.26
C HIS A 151 8.13 -15.11 -11.46
N ASN A 152 8.83 -16.23 -11.23
CA ASN A 152 9.52 -16.97 -12.30
C ASN A 152 8.53 -17.68 -13.24
N ASN A 153 7.40 -18.15 -12.71
CA ASN A 153 6.34 -18.83 -13.47
C ASN A 153 5.30 -17.85 -14.03
N GLY A 154 5.50 -16.54 -13.86
CA GLY A 154 4.59 -15.52 -14.36
C GLY A 154 3.20 -15.53 -13.72
N LYS A 155 3.08 -16.07 -12.50
CA LYS A 155 1.84 -16.11 -11.72
C LYS A 155 1.48 -14.71 -11.25
N ARG A 156 0.38 -14.16 -11.76
CA ARG A 156 -0.05 -12.80 -11.45
C ARG A 156 -1.53 -12.60 -11.69
N VAL A 157 -2.14 -11.73 -10.95
CA VAL A 157 -3.45 -11.19 -11.28
C VAL A 157 -3.30 -10.23 -12.46
N LYS A 158 -4.08 -10.43 -13.51
CA LYS A 158 -4.09 -9.58 -14.69
C LYS A 158 -5.37 -8.77 -14.75
N THR A 159 -5.27 -7.47 -15.01
CA THR A 159 -6.41 -6.55 -15.16
C THR A 159 -6.39 -5.93 -16.55
N GLU A 160 -7.50 -6.04 -17.26
CA GLU A 160 -7.72 -5.44 -18.59
C GLU A 160 -8.87 -4.44 -18.50
N TYR A 161 -8.66 -3.26 -19.08
CA TYR A 161 -9.66 -2.19 -19.15
C TYR A 161 -10.23 -2.14 -20.56
N LEU A 162 -11.49 -2.50 -20.70
CA LEU A 162 -12.17 -2.75 -21.96
C LEU A 162 -13.46 -1.93 -22.04
N SER A 163 -14.12 -1.98 -23.19
CA SER A 163 -15.50 -1.52 -23.38
C SER A 163 -16.41 -2.71 -23.68
N ASN A 164 -17.70 -2.59 -23.36
CA ASN A 164 -18.65 -3.63 -23.72
C ASN A 164 -18.83 -3.76 -25.23
N THR A 165 -19.23 -4.96 -25.64
CA THR A 165 -19.65 -5.28 -27.02
C THR A 165 -21.17 -5.48 -27.07
N ALA A 166 -21.75 -5.43 -28.28
CA ALA A 166 -23.19 -5.65 -28.46
C ALA A 166 -23.59 -7.13 -28.24
N ASP A 167 -22.63 -8.04 -28.38
CA ASP A 167 -22.82 -9.48 -28.24
C ASP A 167 -21.57 -10.15 -27.62
N GLY A 168 -21.63 -11.47 -27.39
CA GLY A 168 -20.53 -12.28 -26.90
C GLY A 168 -20.20 -12.06 -25.42
N GLU A 169 -18.93 -12.30 -25.06
CA GLU A 169 -18.47 -12.33 -23.68
C GLU A 169 -18.58 -10.97 -22.97
N LEU A 170 -18.32 -9.88 -23.70
CA LEU A 170 -18.35 -8.53 -23.15
C LEU A 170 -19.71 -7.85 -23.32
N SER A 171 -20.78 -8.59 -23.64
CA SER A 171 -22.12 -8.02 -23.72
C SER A 171 -22.77 -7.93 -22.32
N CYS A 172 -23.57 -6.91 -22.12
CA CYS A 172 -24.37 -6.72 -20.90
C CYS A 172 -25.85 -6.53 -21.29
N ARG A 173 -26.76 -7.32 -20.70
CA ARG A 173 -28.20 -7.18 -20.95
C ARG A 173 -28.71 -5.88 -20.34
N TRP A 174 -29.59 -5.20 -21.06
CA TRP A 174 -30.23 -3.98 -20.60
C TRP A 174 -31.60 -4.31 -19.98
N TYR A 175 -31.70 -4.15 -18.68
CA TYR A 175 -32.95 -4.25 -17.94
C TYR A 175 -33.52 -2.88 -17.66
N ARG A 176 -34.85 -2.74 -17.77
CA ARG A 176 -35.60 -1.56 -17.36
C ARG A 176 -36.46 -1.91 -16.16
N THR A 177 -36.47 -1.04 -15.17
CA THR A 177 -37.44 -1.11 -14.07
C THR A 177 -38.65 -0.23 -14.41
N THR A 178 -39.83 -0.75 -14.18
CA THR A 178 -41.09 0.00 -14.24
C THR A 178 -41.72 -0.05 -12.86
N ASP A 179 -41.89 1.12 -12.24
CA ASP A 179 -42.58 1.24 -10.96
C ASP A 179 -44.04 1.59 -11.21
N THR A 180 -44.95 0.71 -10.79
CA THR A 180 -46.40 0.93 -10.79
C THR A 180 -46.89 0.93 -9.35
N ARG A 181 -46.67 2.05 -8.63
CA ARG A 181 -47.14 2.41 -7.27
C ARG A 181 -46.92 1.40 -6.14
N ASN A 182 -46.85 0.10 -6.37
CA ASN A 182 -46.61 -0.94 -5.34
C ASN A 182 -45.93 -2.19 -5.91
N ASN A 183 -45.51 -2.15 -7.18
CA ASN A 183 -44.90 -3.31 -7.83
C ASN A 183 -43.80 -2.88 -8.79
N VAL A 184 -42.54 -3.15 -8.40
CA VAL A 184 -41.37 -2.92 -9.26
C VAL A 184 -41.23 -4.13 -10.19
N GLN A 185 -41.45 -3.90 -11.47
CA GLN A 185 -41.26 -4.95 -12.50
C GLN A 185 -39.92 -4.72 -13.22
N ILE A 186 -39.17 -5.77 -13.41
CA ILE A 186 -37.96 -5.77 -14.23
C ILE A 186 -38.31 -6.39 -15.58
N SER A 187 -38.09 -5.66 -16.65
CA SER A 187 -38.33 -6.09 -18.02
C SER A 187 -37.17 -5.81 -18.96
N ILE A 188 -37.02 -6.59 -20.01
CA ILE A 188 -36.14 -6.28 -21.12
C ILE A 188 -36.86 -5.28 -22.02
N GLN A 189 -36.24 -4.14 -22.33
CA GLN A 189 -36.82 -3.15 -23.23
C GLN A 189 -36.97 -3.77 -24.64
N SER A 190 -38.17 -3.68 -25.22
CA SER A 190 -38.40 -4.13 -26.60
C SER A 190 -37.42 -3.44 -27.57
N GLY A 191 -36.76 -4.25 -28.44
CA GLY A 191 -35.78 -3.76 -29.40
C GLY A 191 -34.37 -3.41 -28.86
N LYS A 192 -34.17 -3.46 -27.52
CA LYS A 192 -32.87 -3.22 -26.90
C LYS A 192 -32.55 -4.29 -25.85
N VAL A 193 -32.10 -5.45 -26.32
CA VAL A 193 -31.79 -6.60 -25.44
C VAL A 193 -30.47 -6.39 -24.68
N TYR A 194 -29.52 -5.71 -25.29
CA TYR A 194 -28.19 -5.45 -24.74
C TYR A 194 -27.84 -3.96 -24.80
N TYR A 195 -26.91 -3.54 -23.94
CA TYR A 195 -26.30 -2.21 -24.06
C TYR A 195 -25.55 -2.09 -25.40
N PRO A 196 -25.67 -0.95 -26.12
CA PRO A 196 -24.86 -0.68 -27.30
C PRO A 196 -23.37 -0.81 -27.00
N ALA A 197 -22.58 -1.22 -27.98
CA ALA A 197 -21.13 -1.34 -27.86
C ALA A 197 -20.50 0.00 -27.47
N GLY A 198 -19.52 0.00 -26.55
CA GLY A 198 -18.80 1.18 -26.09
C GLY A 198 -19.54 2.07 -25.09
N GLU A 199 -20.73 1.67 -24.63
CA GLU A 199 -21.46 2.44 -23.61
C GLU A 199 -21.04 2.15 -22.18
N LEU A 200 -20.50 0.96 -21.91
CA LEU A 200 -20.06 0.54 -20.60
C LEU A 200 -18.55 0.35 -20.54
N TYR A 201 -17.96 0.69 -19.42
CA TYR A 201 -16.61 0.29 -19.05
C TYR A 201 -16.65 -1.14 -18.52
N VAL A 202 -15.70 -1.96 -19.00
CA VAL A 202 -15.56 -3.34 -18.55
C VAL A 202 -14.17 -3.54 -17.97
N THR A 203 -14.11 -3.98 -16.72
CA THR A 203 -12.86 -4.42 -16.10
C THR A 203 -12.86 -5.94 -16.08
N ARG A 204 -11.88 -6.54 -16.78
CA ARG A 204 -11.63 -7.98 -16.75
C ARG A 204 -10.47 -8.26 -15.82
N THR A 205 -10.69 -9.06 -14.80
CA THR A 205 -9.65 -9.55 -13.90
C THR A 205 -9.47 -11.05 -14.10
N THR A 206 -8.24 -11.48 -14.32
CA THR A 206 -7.86 -12.88 -14.44
C THR A 206 -6.97 -13.23 -13.24
N ASP A 207 -7.22 -14.36 -12.60
CA ASP A 207 -6.45 -14.83 -11.44
C ASP A 207 -5.02 -15.26 -11.82
N GLU A 208 -4.24 -15.61 -10.82
CA GLU A 208 -2.83 -16.01 -10.96
C GLU A 208 -2.65 -17.31 -11.73
N GLU A 209 -3.67 -18.17 -11.75
CA GLU A 209 -3.67 -19.43 -12.53
C GLU A 209 -4.12 -19.22 -13.98
N GLY A 210 -4.68 -18.06 -14.31
CA GLY A 210 -5.19 -17.75 -15.64
C GLY A 210 -6.53 -18.39 -15.99
N THR A 211 -7.20 -19.01 -15.02
CA THR A 211 -8.46 -19.77 -15.21
C THR A 211 -9.68 -19.07 -14.64
N GLY A 212 -9.54 -18.38 -13.50
CA GLY A 212 -10.62 -17.63 -12.89
C GLY A 212 -10.73 -16.23 -13.52
N ILE A 213 -11.85 -15.97 -14.22
CA ILE A 213 -12.11 -14.69 -14.87
C ILE A 213 -13.28 -14.00 -14.20
N SER A 214 -13.12 -12.74 -13.83
CA SER A 214 -14.18 -11.86 -13.37
C SER A 214 -14.32 -10.67 -14.33
N LEU A 215 -15.56 -10.34 -14.69
CA LEU A 215 -15.92 -9.18 -15.51
C LEU A 215 -16.83 -8.27 -14.71
N GLU A 216 -16.45 -7.01 -14.58
CA GLU A 216 -17.29 -5.96 -13.99
C GLU A 216 -17.69 -4.96 -15.08
N PHE A 217 -19.00 -4.71 -15.20
CA PHE A 217 -19.56 -3.74 -16.14
C PHE A 217 -20.05 -2.51 -15.38
N LYS A 218 -19.54 -1.36 -15.73
CA LYS A 218 -19.88 -0.07 -15.10
C LYS A 218 -20.38 0.92 -16.15
N ASP A 219 -21.35 1.75 -15.75
CA ASP A 219 -21.78 2.87 -16.59
C ASP A 219 -20.74 4.01 -16.58
N LYS A 220 -21.02 5.08 -17.33
CA LYS A 220 -20.13 6.26 -17.42
C LYS A 220 -20.06 7.06 -16.12
N GLN A 221 -20.99 6.84 -15.19
CA GLN A 221 -21.01 7.42 -13.86
C GLN A 221 -20.27 6.57 -12.82
N GLY A 222 -19.80 5.36 -13.22
CA GLY A 222 -19.09 4.43 -12.36
C GLY A 222 -20.00 3.47 -11.57
N HIS A 223 -21.33 3.46 -11.82
CA HIS A 223 -22.22 2.51 -11.16
C HIS A 223 -22.00 1.10 -11.71
N LEU A 224 -21.87 0.13 -10.81
CA LEU A 224 -21.75 -1.28 -11.16
C LEU A 224 -23.11 -1.83 -11.62
N LEU A 225 -23.18 -2.32 -12.85
CA LEU A 225 -24.40 -2.87 -13.45
C LEU A 225 -24.43 -4.38 -13.47
N LEU A 226 -23.29 -5.03 -13.66
CA LEU A 226 -23.16 -6.48 -13.75
C LEU A 226 -21.78 -6.93 -13.31
N THR A 227 -21.73 -8.02 -12.55
CA THR A 227 -20.55 -8.84 -12.35
C THR A 227 -20.78 -10.22 -12.92
N ARG A 228 -19.83 -10.72 -13.71
CA ARG A 228 -19.86 -12.08 -14.26
C ARG A 228 -18.57 -12.79 -13.89
N ARG A 229 -18.69 -14.04 -13.44
CA ARG A 229 -17.55 -14.90 -13.12
C ARG A 229 -17.57 -16.14 -14.02
N LYS A 230 -16.38 -16.62 -14.38
CA LYS A 230 -16.14 -17.85 -15.14
C LYS A 230 -15.12 -18.71 -14.41
#